data_cf453cae978851093fa895d9ae990e4a
#
_entry.id   cf453cae978851093fa895d9ae990e4a
#
_cell.length_a   1.000
_cell.length_b   1.000
_cell.length_c   1.000
_cell.angle_alpha   90.00
_cell.angle_beta   90.00
_cell.angle_gamma   90.00
#
_symmetry.space_group_name_H-M   'P 1'
#
loop_
_entity.id
_entity.type
_entity.pdbx_description
1 polymer ?
#
loop_
_entity_poly.entity_id
_entity_poly.type
_entity_poly.pdbx_seq_one_letter_code
_entity_poly.pdbx_strand_id
1 'polypeptide(L)'
;MTAFSQLKKSRKARTESLKEKLEKEKSGGGSRDDRFWKAEQDKGGNGFAVLRFLQPSQADIELNGENAPPFVNYYRHMFKTPAGKWFINNCPTTLGGECPVCAANSELWNTDIPANQDIVRKRKRQQKWVANVLVVKDSKNPDNEGKVFLFEFGQKIYKKIEGMMFPEFEDETAIDPFDFWEGADFKLKIRKVDGYTNYDKSEFAAPAPISDDDGEIEEIWCKAHCLSDFLAPDKYHSFDKLQTEFDRAVSSAPLSSGTA
;
A
#
# COMPACT_ATOMS: atom_id res chain seq x y z
N MET A 1 -14.78 -13.11 -38.44
CA MET A 1 -13.43 -12.48 -38.58
C MET A 1 -12.46 -13.38 -37.84
N THR A 2 -11.36 -13.79 -38.48
CA THR A 2 -10.37 -14.68 -37.87
C THR A 2 -9.54 -13.90 -36.83
N ALA A 3 -9.07 -14.57 -35.77
CA ALA A 3 -8.18 -14.00 -34.75
C ALA A 3 -6.96 -13.28 -35.37
N PHE A 4 -6.47 -13.79 -36.51
CA PHE A 4 -5.37 -13.18 -37.25
C PHE A 4 -5.71 -11.79 -37.86
N SER A 5 -6.93 -11.58 -38.35
CA SER A 5 -7.38 -10.26 -38.85
C SER A 5 -7.50 -9.21 -37.75
N GLN A 6 -7.89 -9.62 -36.52
CA GLN A 6 -7.92 -8.76 -35.34
C GLN A 6 -6.50 -8.40 -34.90
N LEU A 7 -5.57 -9.37 -34.91
CA LEU A 7 -4.15 -9.16 -34.61
C LEU A 7 -3.49 -8.12 -35.53
N LYS A 8 -3.86 -8.15 -36.82
CA LYS A 8 -3.36 -7.19 -37.82
C LYS A 8 -3.90 -5.77 -37.58
N LYS A 9 -5.17 -5.63 -37.18
CA LYS A 9 -5.81 -4.34 -36.87
C LYS A 9 -5.26 -3.71 -35.58
N SER A 10 -4.96 -4.50 -34.55
CA SER A 10 -4.44 -4.03 -33.27
C SER A 10 -2.91 -3.79 -33.25
N ARG A 11 -2.22 -4.06 -34.35
CA ARG A 11 -0.73 -4.02 -34.42
C ARG A 11 -0.13 -2.66 -34.00
N LYS A 12 -0.71 -1.52 -34.45
CA LYS A 12 -0.22 -0.19 -34.08
C LYS A 12 -0.41 0.10 -32.60
N ALA A 13 -1.60 -0.11 -32.06
CA ALA A 13 -1.91 0.09 -30.64
C ALA A 13 -1.02 -0.79 -29.75
N ARG A 14 -0.76 -2.02 -30.18
CA ARG A 14 0.12 -2.95 -29.46
C ARG A 14 1.59 -2.48 -29.46
N THR A 15 2.05 -1.92 -30.58
CA THR A 15 3.41 -1.38 -30.70
C THR A 15 3.59 -0.11 -29.84
N GLU A 16 2.58 0.76 -29.76
CA GLU A 16 2.58 1.93 -28.91
C GLU A 16 2.57 1.53 -27.42
N SER A 17 1.68 0.64 -27.02
CA SER A 17 1.66 0.09 -25.66
C SER A 17 2.99 -0.58 -25.26
N LEU A 18 3.64 -1.28 -26.20
CA LEU A 18 4.94 -1.89 -25.95
C LEU A 18 6.06 -0.83 -25.82
N LYS A 19 6.01 0.23 -26.62
CA LYS A 19 6.93 1.36 -26.51
C LYS A 19 6.81 2.07 -25.17
N GLU A 20 5.59 2.36 -24.72
CA GLU A 20 5.34 2.96 -23.41
C GLU A 20 5.84 2.09 -22.26
N LYS A 21 5.64 0.76 -22.33
CA LYS A 21 6.21 -0.17 -21.34
C LYS A 21 7.74 -0.14 -21.33
N LEU A 22 8.38 -0.16 -22.49
CA LEU A 22 9.83 -0.13 -22.61
C LEU A 22 10.43 1.22 -22.18
N GLU A 23 9.73 2.32 -22.39
CA GLU A 23 10.14 3.65 -21.91
C GLU A 23 10.00 3.75 -20.38
N LYS A 24 8.92 3.21 -19.79
CA LYS A 24 8.76 3.08 -18.34
C LYS A 24 9.87 2.22 -17.72
N GLU A 25 10.27 1.12 -18.34
CA GLU A 25 11.39 0.28 -17.90
C GLU A 25 12.76 1.00 -18.02
N LYS A 26 12.98 1.79 -19.07
CA LYS A 26 14.21 2.54 -19.28
C LYS A 26 14.39 3.72 -18.33
N SER A 27 13.31 4.29 -17.82
CA SER A 27 13.36 5.47 -16.93
C SER A 27 13.89 5.16 -15.52
N GLY A 28 14.25 3.90 -15.22
CA GLY A 28 15.00 3.52 -13.99
C GLY A 28 14.32 3.87 -12.65
N GLY A 29 13.16 4.47 -12.69
CA GLY A 29 12.27 4.60 -11.55
C GLY A 29 11.48 3.30 -11.44
N GLY A 30 11.53 2.63 -10.31
CA GLY A 30 10.70 1.48 -10.07
C GLY A 30 9.27 1.80 -10.54
N SER A 31 8.74 0.99 -11.46
CA SER A 31 7.41 1.19 -12.04
C SER A 31 6.43 1.34 -10.89
N ARG A 32 5.90 2.55 -10.71
CA ARG A 32 4.84 2.79 -9.74
C ARG A 32 3.67 1.91 -10.18
N ASP A 33 3.22 1.06 -9.31
CA ASP A 33 2.04 0.26 -9.56
C ASP A 33 0.82 1.19 -9.63
N ASP A 34 0.30 1.41 -10.84
CA ASP A 34 -0.79 2.35 -11.11
C ASP A 34 -2.11 1.92 -10.46
N ARG A 35 -2.19 0.70 -9.90
CA ARG A 35 -3.33 0.24 -9.10
C ARG A 35 -3.42 0.96 -7.76
N PHE A 36 -2.31 1.54 -7.26
CA PHE A 36 -2.28 2.20 -5.96
C PHE A 36 -2.70 3.66 -6.06
N TRP A 37 -3.75 3.99 -5.32
CA TRP A 37 -4.11 5.37 -5.07
C TRP A 37 -3.24 5.97 -3.96
N LYS A 38 -2.91 7.23 -4.11
CA LYS A 38 -2.20 8.01 -3.10
C LYS A 38 -2.70 9.43 -3.12
N ALA A 39 -3.08 9.93 -1.93
CA ALA A 39 -3.48 11.33 -1.79
C ALA A 39 -2.34 12.27 -2.16
N GLU A 40 -2.62 13.24 -3.03
CA GLU A 40 -1.73 14.36 -3.26
C GLU A 40 -1.85 15.38 -2.12
N GLN A 41 -0.73 16.01 -1.80
CA GLN A 41 -0.64 17.01 -0.75
C GLN A 41 -0.29 18.37 -1.37
N ASP A 42 -0.79 19.44 -0.75
CA ASP A 42 -0.40 20.79 -1.08
C ASP A 42 1.06 21.09 -0.64
N LYS A 43 1.53 22.31 -0.93
CA LYS A 43 2.88 22.77 -0.52
C LYS A 43 3.06 22.78 1.00
N GLY A 44 2.00 22.88 1.77
CA GLY A 44 1.97 22.81 3.24
C GLY A 44 1.98 21.37 3.78
N GLY A 45 1.84 20.38 2.89
CA GLY A 45 1.75 18.97 3.26
C GLY A 45 0.36 18.54 3.73
N ASN A 46 -0.68 19.31 3.40
CA ASN A 46 -2.08 18.98 3.69
C ASN A 46 -2.70 18.25 2.50
N GLY A 47 -3.54 17.26 2.78
CA GLY A 47 -4.30 16.53 1.78
C GLY A 47 -5.68 16.15 2.32
N PHE A 48 -6.64 16.02 1.41
CA PHE A 48 -7.99 15.60 1.73
C PHE A 48 -8.56 14.72 0.61
N ALA A 49 -9.14 13.61 1.02
CA ALA A 49 -9.93 12.74 0.14
C ALA A 49 -11.03 12.04 0.95
N VAL A 50 -12.01 11.50 0.26
CA VAL A 50 -13.02 10.61 0.84
C VAL A 50 -12.91 9.27 0.13
N LEU A 51 -12.73 8.22 0.90
CA LEU A 51 -12.55 6.85 0.43
C LEU A 51 -13.64 5.96 1.02
N ARG A 52 -14.13 5.01 0.27
CA ARG A 52 -14.94 3.92 0.78
C ARG A 52 -14.14 2.62 0.71
N PHE A 53 -13.92 1.97 1.83
CA PHE A 53 -13.32 0.63 1.87
C PHE A 53 -14.29 -0.39 1.27
N LEU A 54 -13.73 -1.39 0.57
CA LEU A 54 -14.53 -2.41 -0.11
C LEU A 54 -14.33 -3.78 0.51
N GLN A 55 -15.34 -4.65 0.36
CA GLN A 55 -15.28 -6.07 0.67
C GLN A 55 -14.14 -6.76 -0.13
N PRO A 56 -13.74 -7.99 0.26
CA PRO A 56 -12.76 -8.76 -0.50
C PRO A 56 -13.20 -8.93 -1.95
N SER A 57 -12.23 -8.94 -2.86
CA SER A 57 -12.51 -9.18 -4.28
C SER A 57 -13.06 -10.61 -4.50
N GLN A 58 -13.74 -10.82 -5.63
CA GLN A 58 -14.19 -12.16 -6.00
C GLN A 58 -13.02 -13.15 -6.03
N ALA A 59 -11.86 -12.76 -6.56
CA ALA A 59 -10.67 -13.59 -6.59
C ALA A 59 -10.14 -13.94 -5.18
N ASP A 60 -10.20 -13.01 -4.22
CA ASP A 60 -9.84 -13.30 -2.83
C ASP A 60 -10.80 -14.30 -2.18
N ILE A 61 -12.10 -14.19 -2.47
CA ILE A 61 -13.13 -15.12 -1.99
C ILE A 61 -12.93 -16.51 -2.61
N GLU A 62 -12.63 -16.59 -3.90
CA GLU A 62 -12.35 -17.86 -4.57
C GLU A 62 -11.11 -18.57 -3.98
N LEU A 63 -10.09 -17.81 -3.57
CA LEU A 63 -8.85 -18.35 -3.01
C LEU A 63 -8.96 -18.70 -1.53
N ASN A 64 -9.70 -17.93 -0.74
CA ASN A 64 -9.69 -18.00 0.73
C ASN A 64 -11.06 -18.33 1.35
N GLY A 65 -12.10 -18.49 0.52
CA GLY A 65 -13.47 -18.74 0.95
C GLY A 65 -14.22 -17.46 1.32
N GLU A 66 -15.50 -17.62 1.71
CA GLU A 66 -16.41 -16.51 2.01
C GLU A 66 -15.94 -15.59 3.15
N ASN A 67 -15.05 -16.07 4.02
CA ASN A 67 -14.47 -15.31 5.12
C ASN A 67 -13.12 -14.64 4.73
N ALA A 68 -12.84 -14.45 3.44
CA ALA A 68 -11.65 -13.75 2.99
C ALA A 68 -11.57 -12.35 3.66
N PRO A 69 -10.40 -11.94 4.18
CA PRO A 69 -10.30 -10.63 4.83
C PRO A 69 -10.36 -9.49 3.80
N PRO A 70 -11.03 -8.35 4.13
CA PRO A 70 -11.13 -7.20 3.23
C PRO A 70 -9.83 -6.37 3.15
N PHE A 71 -8.80 -6.77 3.85
CA PHE A 71 -7.46 -6.21 3.78
C PHE A 71 -6.41 -7.28 4.04
N VAL A 72 -5.20 -7.05 3.57
CA VAL A 72 -4.02 -7.85 3.90
C VAL A 72 -2.99 -7.00 4.61
N ASN A 73 -2.21 -7.61 5.50
CA ASN A 73 -1.09 -6.95 6.12
C ASN A 73 0.22 -7.63 5.76
N TYR A 74 1.25 -6.84 5.58
CA TYR A 74 2.59 -7.33 5.29
C TYR A 74 3.66 -6.44 5.92
N TYR A 75 4.86 -6.97 6.04
CA TYR A 75 6.01 -6.24 6.51
C TYR A 75 6.96 -5.93 5.36
N ARG A 76 7.54 -4.72 5.37
CA ARG A 76 8.65 -4.37 4.47
C ARG A 76 9.74 -3.60 5.18
N HIS A 77 10.97 -3.72 4.70
CA HIS A 77 12.06 -2.85 5.05
C HIS A 77 12.13 -1.71 4.04
N MET A 78 12.17 -0.47 4.54
CA MET A 78 12.33 0.72 3.71
C MET A 78 13.20 1.72 4.44
N PHE A 79 14.45 1.88 3.98
CA PHE A 79 15.40 2.81 4.59
C PHE A 79 16.41 3.33 3.55
N LYS A 80 17.04 4.46 3.86
CA LYS A 80 18.16 4.98 3.06
C LYS A 80 19.46 4.28 3.46
N THR A 81 20.18 3.79 2.45
CA THR A 81 21.54 3.26 2.60
C THR A 81 22.53 4.38 2.89
N PRO A 82 23.78 4.10 3.39
CA PRO A 82 24.83 5.11 3.52
C PRO A 82 25.13 5.85 2.21
N ALA A 83 24.98 5.20 1.05
CA ALA A 83 25.11 5.81 -0.26
C ALA A 83 23.90 6.68 -0.69
N GLY A 84 22.91 6.90 0.18
CA GLY A 84 21.73 7.71 -0.10
C GLY A 84 20.65 7.03 -0.95
N LYS A 85 20.86 5.79 -1.40
CA LYS A 85 19.87 5.00 -2.16
C LYS A 85 18.83 4.39 -1.24
N TRP A 86 17.62 4.15 -1.76
CA TRP A 86 16.60 3.43 -1.02
C TRP A 86 16.83 1.92 -1.11
N PHE A 87 16.77 1.26 0.06
CA PHE A 87 16.60 -0.19 0.17
C PHE A 87 15.12 -0.44 0.48
N ILE A 88 14.44 -1.13 -0.43
CA ILE A 88 13.00 -1.42 -0.30
C ILE A 88 12.80 -2.90 -0.64
N ASN A 89 12.42 -3.70 0.34
CA ASN A 89 12.19 -5.14 0.18
C ASN A 89 11.07 -5.61 1.11
N ASN A 90 10.22 -6.50 0.63
CA ASN A 90 9.26 -7.19 1.48
C ASN A 90 10.00 -8.08 2.48
N CYS A 91 9.49 -8.13 3.70
CA CYS A 91 10.10 -8.92 4.76
C CYS A 91 9.51 -10.33 4.78
N PRO A 92 10.33 -11.39 4.61
CA PRO A 92 9.86 -12.77 4.60
C PRO A 92 9.11 -13.19 5.88
N THR A 93 9.30 -12.48 7.00
CA THR A 93 8.53 -12.75 8.22
C THR A 93 7.02 -12.54 8.05
N THR A 94 6.57 -11.89 6.99
CA THR A 94 5.16 -11.82 6.61
C THR A 94 4.57 -13.20 6.37
N LEU A 95 5.35 -14.09 5.76
CA LEU A 95 4.97 -15.48 5.45
C LEU A 95 5.50 -16.49 6.49
N GLY A 96 5.95 -16.01 7.66
CA GLY A 96 6.56 -16.87 8.70
C GLY A 96 8.01 -17.28 8.42
N GLY A 97 8.64 -16.76 7.36
CA GLY A 97 10.02 -17.06 7.00
C GLY A 97 11.04 -16.25 7.79
N GLU A 98 12.30 -16.65 7.72
CA GLU A 98 13.43 -15.93 8.33
C GLU A 98 13.82 -14.72 7.46
N CYS A 99 14.28 -13.65 8.11
CA CYS A 99 14.70 -12.42 7.44
C CYS A 99 16.08 -11.96 7.92
N PRO A 100 17.10 -11.88 7.04
CA PRO A 100 18.44 -11.50 7.43
C PRO A 100 18.53 -10.05 7.95
N VAL A 101 17.70 -9.15 7.43
CA VAL A 101 17.64 -7.76 7.90
C VAL A 101 17.09 -7.68 9.33
N CYS A 102 16.07 -8.50 9.65
CA CYS A 102 15.54 -8.59 11.01
C CYS A 102 16.58 -9.19 11.96
N ALA A 103 17.28 -10.25 11.57
CA ALA A 103 18.33 -10.89 12.35
C ALA A 103 19.45 -9.89 12.69
N ALA A 104 20.03 -9.23 11.68
CA ALA A 104 21.06 -8.20 11.86
C ALA A 104 20.60 -7.02 12.74
N ASN A 105 19.33 -6.62 12.62
CA ASN A 105 18.77 -5.59 13.48
C ASN A 105 18.63 -6.05 14.94
N SER A 106 18.26 -7.31 15.17
CA SER A 106 18.19 -7.88 16.52
C SER A 106 19.58 -7.96 17.18
N GLU A 107 20.58 -8.38 16.44
CA GLU A 107 21.98 -8.40 16.92
C GLU A 107 22.45 -7.00 17.34
N LEU A 108 22.25 -6.00 16.47
CA LEU A 108 22.62 -4.61 16.77
C LEU A 108 21.85 -4.03 17.96
N TRP A 109 20.57 -4.34 18.07
CA TRP A 109 19.76 -3.87 19.19
C TRP A 109 20.25 -4.41 20.53
N ASN A 110 20.62 -5.68 20.57
CA ASN A 110 21.09 -6.38 21.77
C ASN A 110 22.49 -5.96 22.24
N THR A 111 23.19 -5.11 21.48
CA THR A 111 24.47 -4.53 21.94
C THR A 111 24.29 -3.46 23.00
N ASP A 112 23.06 -2.95 23.18
CA ASP A 112 22.71 -1.82 24.05
C ASP A 112 23.49 -0.52 23.77
N ILE A 113 24.16 -0.44 22.61
CA ILE A 113 24.86 0.76 22.16
C ILE A 113 23.85 1.71 21.51
N PRO A 114 23.67 2.95 22.02
CA PRO A 114 22.67 3.89 21.48
C PRO A 114 22.78 4.16 19.97
N ALA A 115 24.01 4.26 19.45
CA ALA A 115 24.25 4.46 18.01
C ALA A 115 23.73 3.28 17.17
N ASN A 116 23.90 2.04 17.65
CA ASN A 116 23.41 0.84 17.01
C ASN A 116 21.87 0.80 17.04
N GLN A 117 21.28 1.14 18.18
CA GLN A 117 19.82 1.22 18.32
C GLN A 117 19.21 2.29 17.38
N ASP A 118 19.89 3.41 17.14
CA ASP A 118 19.44 4.43 16.19
C ASP A 118 19.48 3.92 14.73
N ILE A 119 20.47 3.11 14.38
CA ILE A 119 20.50 2.43 13.09
C ILE A 119 19.28 1.50 12.95
N VAL A 120 19.01 0.69 13.98
CA VAL A 120 17.87 -0.24 13.98
C VAL A 120 16.54 0.49 13.87
N ARG A 121 16.33 1.61 14.60
CA ARG A 121 15.11 2.44 14.51
C ARG A 121 14.83 2.89 13.08
N LYS A 122 15.87 3.18 12.28
CA LYS A 122 15.76 3.59 10.88
C LYS A 122 15.53 2.41 9.92
N ARG A 123 15.99 1.20 10.26
CA ARG A 123 15.97 0.01 9.38
C ARG A 123 14.92 -1.03 9.74
N LYS A 124 14.27 -0.90 10.90
CA LYS A 124 13.24 -1.85 11.34
C LYS A 124 12.15 -2.01 10.29
N ARG A 125 11.61 -3.22 10.20
CA ARG A 125 10.48 -3.50 9.33
C ARG A 125 9.29 -2.61 9.66
N GLN A 126 8.58 -2.18 8.64
CA GLN A 126 7.35 -1.41 8.74
C GLN A 126 6.18 -2.34 8.45
N GLN A 127 5.16 -2.32 9.29
CA GLN A 127 3.91 -3.00 9.02
C GLN A 127 3.05 -2.10 8.13
N LYS A 128 2.46 -2.68 7.11
CA LYS A 128 1.58 -2.04 6.13
C LYS A 128 0.33 -2.88 5.94
N TRP A 129 -0.74 -2.21 5.66
CA TRP A 129 -2.01 -2.80 5.26
C TRP A 129 -2.37 -2.33 3.87
N VAL A 130 -3.02 -3.19 3.11
CA VAL A 130 -3.56 -2.86 1.79
C VAL A 130 -5.02 -3.32 1.76
N ALA A 131 -5.88 -2.44 1.28
CA ALA A 131 -7.29 -2.72 1.04
C ALA A 131 -7.70 -2.14 -0.31
N ASN A 132 -8.80 -2.64 -0.87
CA ASN A 132 -9.48 -2.00 -1.98
C ASN A 132 -10.28 -0.81 -1.47
N VAL A 133 -10.25 0.29 -2.22
CA VAL A 133 -11.05 1.48 -1.93
C VAL A 133 -11.70 2.04 -3.20
N LEU A 134 -12.93 2.48 -3.07
CA LEU A 134 -13.55 3.39 -4.02
C LEU A 134 -13.13 4.82 -3.64
N VAL A 135 -12.66 5.60 -4.59
CA VAL A 135 -12.39 7.02 -4.39
C VAL A 135 -13.70 7.79 -4.55
N VAL A 136 -14.31 8.20 -3.44
CA VAL A 136 -15.56 8.98 -3.44
C VAL A 136 -15.28 10.44 -3.76
N LYS A 137 -14.16 10.98 -3.21
CA LYS A 137 -13.73 12.36 -3.50
C LYS A 137 -12.22 12.45 -3.47
N ASP A 138 -11.65 13.07 -4.50
CA ASP A 138 -10.23 13.41 -4.58
C ASP A 138 -10.07 14.87 -4.99
N SER A 139 -9.87 15.75 -4.01
CA SER A 139 -9.84 17.21 -4.23
C SER A 139 -8.69 17.68 -5.13
N LYS A 140 -7.66 16.86 -5.35
CA LYS A 140 -6.51 17.19 -6.19
C LYS A 140 -6.58 16.55 -7.56
N ASN A 141 -7.17 15.36 -7.65
CA ASN A 141 -7.30 14.58 -8.88
C ASN A 141 -8.74 14.07 -9.03
N PRO A 142 -9.70 14.93 -9.42
CA PRO A 142 -11.11 14.53 -9.58
C PRO A 142 -11.32 13.37 -10.56
N ASP A 143 -10.39 13.16 -11.48
CA ASP A 143 -10.43 12.04 -12.43
C ASP A 143 -10.33 10.66 -11.76
N ASN A 144 -9.94 10.60 -10.48
CA ASN A 144 -9.92 9.37 -9.69
C ASN A 144 -11.29 9.05 -9.08
N GLU A 145 -12.18 10.01 -8.98
CA GLU A 145 -13.50 9.83 -8.37
C GLU A 145 -14.32 8.77 -9.12
N GLY A 146 -15.00 7.91 -8.40
CA GLY A 146 -15.75 6.77 -8.93
C GLY A 146 -14.88 5.57 -9.36
N LYS A 147 -13.57 5.61 -9.17
CA LYS A 147 -12.66 4.49 -9.51
C LYS A 147 -12.23 3.71 -8.30
N VAL A 148 -11.99 2.41 -8.51
CA VAL A 148 -11.47 1.49 -7.51
C VAL A 148 -9.95 1.39 -7.61
N PHE A 149 -9.29 1.49 -6.45
CA PHE A 149 -7.83 1.41 -6.32
C PHE A 149 -7.44 0.58 -5.11
N LEU A 150 -6.17 0.20 -5.06
CA LEU A 150 -5.50 -0.26 -3.85
C LEU A 150 -5.07 0.93 -3.01
N PHE A 151 -5.30 0.85 -1.71
CA PHE A 151 -4.85 1.84 -0.74
C PHE A 151 -3.93 1.20 0.29
N GLU A 152 -2.65 1.64 0.30
CA GLU A 152 -1.68 1.22 1.32
C GLU A 152 -1.71 2.21 2.48
N PHE A 153 -1.88 1.69 3.69
CA PHE A 153 -1.93 2.51 4.90
C PHE A 153 -1.10 1.90 6.04
N GLY A 154 -0.87 2.72 7.05
CA GLY A 154 -0.11 2.33 8.25
C GLY A 154 -0.99 2.22 9.48
N GLN A 155 -0.34 1.93 10.61
CA GLN A 155 -0.96 1.70 11.91
C GLN A 155 -1.97 2.77 12.35
N LYS A 156 -1.74 4.04 12.04
CA LYS A 156 -2.63 5.14 12.46
C LYS A 156 -4.02 5.05 11.81
N ILE A 157 -4.08 4.63 10.53
CA ILE A 157 -5.35 4.43 9.83
C ILE A 157 -5.97 3.11 10.26
N TYR A 158 -5.15 2.04 10.37
CA TYR A 158 -5.61 0.74 10.87
C TYR A 158 -6.33 0.87 12.22
N LYS A 159 -5.77 1.63 13.16
CA LYS A 159 -6.39 1.88 14.46
C LYS A 159 -7.75 2.59 14.39
N LYS A 160 -7.98 3.39 13.35
CA LYS A 160 -9.31 4.00 13.13
C LYS A 160 -10.33 2.99 12.60
N ILE A 161 -9.89 2.07 11.73
CA ILE A 161 -10.71 0.95 11.28
C ILE A 161 -11.06 0.04 12.47
N GLU A 162 -10.04 -0.35 13.25
CA GLU A 162 -10.21 -1.17 14.45
C GLU A 162 -11.18 -0.53 15.45
N GLY A 163 -11.02 0.79 15.74
CA GLY A 163 -11.90 1.51 16.65
C GLY A 163 -13.35 1.62 16.14
N MET A 164 -13.57 1.62 14.82
CA MET A 164 -14.92 1.61 14.25
C MET A 164 -15.61 0.25 14.40
N MET A 165 -14.82 -0.82 14.22
CA MET A 165 -15.31 -2.20 14.35
C MET A 165 -15.46 -2.64 15.80
N PHE A 166 -14.61 -2.13 16.70
CA PHE A 166 -14.54 -2.49 18.10
C PHE A 166 -14.49 -1.21 18.96
N PRO A 167 -15.61 -0.50 19.11
CA PRO A 167 -15.67 0.72 19.91
C PRO A 167 -15.31 0.45 21.37
N GLU A 168 -14.68 1.43 22.02
CA GLU A 168 -14.25 1.32 23.42
C GLU A 168 -15.38 1.65 24.41
N PHE A 169 -16.41 2.40 23.97
CA PHE A 169 -17.48 2.90 24.81
C PHE A 169 -18.81 2.25 24.48
N GLU A 170 -19.65 2.01 25.52
CA GLU A 170 -20.94 1.34 25.39
C GLU A 170 -22.01 2.14 24.60
N ASP A 171 -21.82 3.47 24.48
CA ASP A 171 -22.69 4.35 23.71
C ASP A 171 -22.33 4.41 22.21
N GLU A 172 -21.22 3.80 21.81
CA GLU A 172 -20.79 3.71 20.44
C GLU A 172 -21.32 2.44 19.77
N THR A 173 -21.75 2.56 18.52
CA THR A 173 -22.21 1.41 17.73
C THR A 173 -21.06 0.87 16.88
N ALA A 174 -20.81 -0.44 17.00
CA ALA A 174 -19.85 -1.13 16.13
C ALA A 174 -20.34 -1.10 14.67
N ILE A 175 -19.45 -0.67 13.76
CA ILE A 175 -19.75 -0.59 12.34
C ILE A 175 -18.59 -1.24 11.58
N ASP A 176 -18.93 -2.11 10.62
CA ASP A 176 -17.94 -2.63 9.66
C ASP A 176 -17.76 -1.61 8.53
N PRO A 177 -16.60 -0.89 8.47
CA PRO A 177 -16.37 0.11 7.44
C PRO A 177 -16.20 -0.48 6.02
N PHE A 178 -16.12 -1.80 5.88
CA PHE A 178 -16.03 -2.51 4.60
C PHE A 178 -17.41 -2.92 4.07
N ASP A 179 -18.44 -2.88 4.89
CA ASP A 179 -19.80 -3.23 4.46
C ASP A 179 -20.31 -2.25 3.40
N PHE A 180 -20.92 -2.78 2.33
CA PHE A 180 -21.38 -1.98 1.20
C PHE A 180 -22.65 -1.20 1.52
N TRP A 181 -23.52 -1.72 2.38
CA TRP A 181 -24.83 -1.16 2.69
C TRP A 181 -24.83 -0.38 4.01
N GLU A 182 -24.14 -0.88 5.04
CA GLU A 182 -24.14 -0.32 6.39
C GLU A 182 -22.78 0.26 6.82
N GLY A 183 -21.78 0.22 5.94
CA GLY A 183 -20.45 0.75 6.22
C GLY A 183 -20.39 2.28 6.12
N ALA A 184 -19.19 2.83 6.21
CA ALA A 184 -19.00 4.28 6.29
C ALA A 184 -17.84 4.77 5.42
N ASP A 185 -18.00 5.97 4.87
CA ASP A 185 -16.94 6.66 4.13
C ASP A 185 -15.83 7.13 5.06
N PHE A 186 -14.59 6.93 4.66
CA PHE A 186 -13.42 7.40 5.37
C PHE A 186 -12.94 8.74 4.85
N LYS A 187 -13.07 9.80 5.66
CA LYS A 187 -12.57 11.14 5.39
C LYS A 187 -11.08 11.20 5.74
N LEU A 188 -10.23 10.93 4.75
CA LEU A 188 -8.78 11.01 4.90
C LEU A 188 -8.34 12.46 4.96
N LYS A 189 -7.79 12.88 6.10
CA LYS A 189 -7.25 14.21 6.34
C LYS A 189 -5.76 14.09 6.67
N ILE A 190 -4.92 14.60 5.80
CA ILE A 190 -3.47 14.58 5.94
C ILE A 190 -3.00 15.97 6.35
N ARG A 191 -2.10 16.03 7.33
CA ARG A 191 -1.41 17.26 7.72
C ARG A 191 0.02 16.97 8.18
N LYS A 192 0.86 17.99 8.20
CA LYS A 192 2.17 17.90 8.85
C LYS A 192 2.07 18.34 10.31
N VAL A 193 2.66 17.53 11.19
CA VAL A 193 2.86 17.84 12.62
C VAL A 193 4.33 17.56 12.92
N ASP A 194 5.05 18.56 13.39
CA ASP A 194 6.50 18.47 13.69
C ASP A 194 7.34 17.91 12.53
N GLY A 195 6.99 18.30 11.29
CA GLY A 195 7.66 17.85 10.08
C GLY A 195 7.23 16.45 9.57
N TYR A 196 6.40 15.73 10.30
CA TYR A 196 5.93 14.38 9.95
C TYR A 196 4.49 14.39 9.44
N THR A 197 4.21 13.52 8.47
CA THR A 197 2.83 13.29 8.00
C THR A 197 1.98 12.67 9.10
N ASN A 198 0.81 13.25 9.34
CA ASN A 198 -0.14 12.80 10.35
C ASN A 198 -1.55 12.67 9.77
N TYR A 199 -2.33 11.72 10.33
CA TYR A 199 -3.69 11.36 9.93
C TYR A 199 -4.68 11.48 11.10
N ASP A 200 -4.29 12.17 12.18
CA ASP A 200 -5.05 12.25 13.43
C ASP A 200 -6.46 12.81 13.25
N LYS A 201 -6.63 13.73 12.30
CA LYS A 201 -7.92 14.36 11.97
C LYS A 201 -8.78 13.55 11.01
N SER A 202 -8.27 12.42 10.50
CA SER A 202 -9.09 11.52 9.67
C SER A 202 -10.15 10.82 10.52
N GLU A 203 -11.33 10.63 9.96
CA GLU A 203 -12.49 10.09 10.65
C GLU A 203 -13.41 9.35 9.68
N PHE A 204 -14.28 8.49 10.19
CA PHE A 204 -15.37 7.94 9.41
C PHE A 204 -16.57 8.91 9.40
N ALA A 205 -17.33 8.89 8.32
CA ALA A 205 -18.63 9.56 8.22
C ALA A 205 -19.71 8.73 8.96
N ALA A 206 -20.92 9.26 9.00
CA ALA A 206 -22.08 8.43 9.39
C ALA A 206 -22.24 7.25 8.42
N PRO A 207 -22.72 6.09 8.90
CA PRO A 207 -23.01 4.95 8.04
C PRO A 207 -23.97 5.30 6.91
N ALA A 208 -23.65 4.80 5.72
CA ALA A 208 -24.49 4.96 4.54
C ALA A 208 -24.14 3.89 3.50
N PRO A 209 -25.04 3.46 2.63
CA PRO A 209 -24.71 2.59 1.52
C PRO A 209 -23.77 3.28 0.51
N ILE A 210 -23.03 2.50 -0.26
CA ILE A 210 -22.21 3.01 -1.38
C ILE A 210 -23.11 3.63 -2.47
N SER A 211 -24.21 2.96 -2.76
CA SER A 211 -25.28 3.37 -3.68
C SER A 211 -26.61 2.78 -3.21
N ASP A 212 -27.72 3.36 -3.64
CA ASP A 212 -29.06 2.80 -3.46
C ASP A 212 -29.38 1.70 -4.51
N ASP A 213 -28.49 1.49 -5.50
CA ASP A 213 -28.61 0.49 -6.56
C ASP A 213 -27.56 -0.62 -6.37
N ASP A 214 -28.03 -1.83 -6.07
CA ASP A 214 -27.18 -3.02 -5.92
C ASP A 214 -26.39 -3.34 -7.21
N GLY A 215 -26.91 -2.98 -8.39
CA GLY A 215 -26.19 -3.17 -9.65
C GLY A 215 -24.96 -2.26 -9.76
N GLU A 216 -25.04 -1.02 -9.29
CA GLU A 216 -23.89 -0.12 -9.20
C GLU A 216 -22.86 -0.63 -8.20
N ILE A 217 -23.34 -1.16 -7.07
CA ILE A 217 -22.45 -1.76 -6.04
C ILE A 217 -21.69 -2.96 -6.63
N GLU A 218 -22.37 -3.84 -7.37
CA GLU A 218 -21.74 -4.99 -8.03
C GLU A 218 -20.71 -4.54 -9.08
N GLU A 219 -21.02 -3.52 -9.90
CA GLU A 219 -20.05 -2.97 -10.86
C GLU A 219 -18.80 -2.40 -10.19
N ILE A 220 -18.93 -1.77 -9.03
CA ILE A 220 -17.82 -1.26 -8.25
C ILE A 220 -17.00 -2.44 -7.69
N TRP A 221 -17.65 -3.42 -7.08
CA TRP A 221 -17.02 -4.59 -6.49
C TRP A 221 -16.26 -5.43 -7.52
N CYS A 222 -16.79 -5.63 -8.72
CA CYS A 222 -16.13 -6.33 -9.82
C CYS A 222 -14.80 -5.70 -10.24
N LYS A 223 -14.53 -4.43 -9.90
CA LYS A 223 -13.26 -3.73 -10.16
C LYS A 223 -12.23 -3.91 -9.04
N ALA A 224 -12.60 -4.58 -7.94
CA ALA A 224 -11.68 -4.82 -6.83
C ALA A 224 -10.51 -5.72 -7.23
N HIS A 225 -9.33 -5.38 -6.74
CA HIS A 225 -8.09 -6.10 -7.00
C HIS A 225 -7.92 -7.26 -6.02
N CYS A 226 -7.28 -8.35 -6.47
CA CYS A 226 -6.92 -9.46 -5.61
C CYS A 226 -5.84 -9.01 -4.59
N LEU A 227 -6.18 -9.06 -3.31
CA LEU A 227 -5.29 -8.68 -2.22
C LEU A 227 -4.31 -9.80 -1.87
N SER A 228 -4.70 -11.06 -2.11
CA SER A 228 -3.87 -12.24 -1.86
C SER A 228 -2.57 -12.22 -2.66
N ASP A 229 -2.51 -11.49 -3.78
CA ASP A 229 -1.29 -11.28 -4.58
C ASP A 229 -0.14 -10.69 -3.75
N PHE A 230 -0.43 -9.90 -2.71
CA PHE A 230 0.59 -9.31 -1.84
C PHE A 230 1.25 -10.32 -0.91
N LEU A 231 0.61 -11.45 -0.68
CA LEU A 231 1.09 -12.55 0.15
C LEU A 231 1.67 -13.69 -0.68
N ALA A 232 1.71 -13.56 -2.01
CA ALA A 232 2.26 -14.57 -2.89
C ALA A 232 3.79 -14.73 -2.65
N PRO A 233 4.30 -15.97 -2.55
CA PRO A 233 5.71 -16.22 -2.22
C PRO A 233 6.71 -15.56 -3.18
N ASP A 234 6.36 -15.38 -4.45
CA ASP A 234 7.19 -14.74 -5.47
C ASP A 234 7.45 -13.25 -5.21
N LYS A 235 6.66 -12.61 -4.34
CA LYS A 235 6.84 -11.22 -3.89
C LYS A 235 7.92 -11.06 -2.81
N TYR A 236 8.45 -12.17 -2.32
CA TYR A 236 9.43 -12.19 -1.22
C TYR A 236 10.72 -12.85 -1.69
N HIS A 237 11.85 -12.16 -1.50
CA HIS A 237 13.15 -12.74 -1.81
C HIS A 237 13.50 -13.88 -0.84
N SER A 238 14.21 -14.89 -1.34
CA SER A 238 14.82 -15.90 -0.48
C SER A 238 15.79 -15.25 0.51
N PHE A 239 16.09 -15.96 1.60
CA PHE A 239 17.02 -15.48 2.61
C PHE A 239 18.37 -15.06 1.99
N ASP A 240 19.00 -15.92 1.19
CA ASP A 240 20.32 -15.69 0.59
C ASP A 240 20.32 -14.47 -0.36
N LYS A 241 19.27 -14.34 -1.17
CA LYS A 241 19.14 -13.19 -2.07
C LYS A 241 18.99 -11.89 -1.28
N LEU A 242 18.12 -11.89 -0.27
CA LEU A 242 17.88 -10.71 0.56
C LEU A 242 19.13 -10.36 1.40
N GLN A 243 19.87 -11.37 1.89
CA GLN A 243 21.16 -11.18 2.59
C GLN A 243 22.16 -10.48 1.66
N THR A 244 22.34 -10.99 0.44
CA THR A 244 23.27 -10.42 -0.55
C THR A 244 22.94 -8.97 -0.86
N GLU A 245 21.65 -8.66 -1.06
CA GLU A 245 21.18 -7.29 -1.33
C GLU A 245 21.36 -6.38 -0.11
N PHE A 246 21.11 -6.89 1.09
CA PHE A 246 21.29 -6.16 2.33
C PHE A 246 22.76 -5.84 2.60
N ASP A 247 23.65 -6.81 2.46
CA ASP A 247 25.10 -6.61 2.66
C ASP A 247 25.64 -5.56 1.70
N ARG A 248 25.25 -5.62 0.43
CA ARG A 248 25.60 -4.58 -0.56
C ARG A 248 25.06 -3.21 -0.15
N ALA A 249 23.85 -3.15 0.38
CA ALA A 249 23.18 -1.91 0.78
C ALA A 249 23.88 -1.25 1.97
N VAL A 250 24.36 -2.02 2.95
CA VAL A 250 25.01 -1.48 4.17
C VAL A 250 26.50 -1.24 3.99
N SER A 251 27.16 -1.97 3.08
CA SER A 251 28.61 -1.82 2.77
C SER A 251 28.90 -0.70 1.80
N SER A 252 27.90 -0.12 1.12
CA SER A 252 28.11 0.96 0.17
C SER A 252 28.61 2.22 0.90
N ALA A 253 29.78 2.73 0.47
CA ALA A 253 30.34 3.96 1.01
C ALA A 253 29.35 5.14 0.83
N PRO A 254 29.34 6.12 1.78
CA PRO A 254 28.55 7.33 1.60
C PRO A 254 28.99 8.05 0.32
N LEU A 255 28.03 8.58 -0.44
CA LEU A 255 28.34 9.47 -1.56
C LEU A 255 29.12 10.66 -0.97
N SER A 256 30.37 10.84 -1.38
CA SER A 256 31.13 12.04 -1.05
C SER A 256 30.34 13.23 -1.61
N SER A 257 29.86 14.11 -0.74
CA SER A 257 29.36 15.42 -1.14
C SER A 257 30.54 16.15 -1.77
N GLY A 258 30.65 16.10 -3.11
CA GLY A 258 31.57 16.93 -3.84
C GLY A 258 31.20 18.38 -3.58
N THR A 259 31.98 19.04 -2.75
CA THR A 259 32.05 20.50 -2.70
C THR A 259 32.64 20.96 -4.01
N ALA A 260 31.82 21.57 -4.84
CA ALA A 260 32.23 22.46 -5.88
C ALA A 260 31.76 23.88 -5.54
#